data_4fc8783118a080e1f0ab236ce25bf856
#
_entry.id   4fc8783118a080e1f0ab236ce25bf856
#
_cell.length_a   1.000
_cell.length_b   1.000
_cell.length_c   1.000
_cell.angle_alpha   90.00
_cell.angle_beta   90.00
_cell.angle_gamma   90.00
#
_symmetry.space_group_name_H-M   'P 1'
#
loop_
_entity.id
_entity.type
_entity.pdbx_description
1 polymer ?
#
loop_
_entity_poly.entity_id
_entity_poly.type
_entity_poly.pdbx_seq_one_letter_code
_entity_poly.pdbx_strand_id
1 'polypeptide(L)'
;MKLSTKILAFLLSLMLILTPAVSLSASAAASVTRDIPMIDVHGFIASDIYKDKDDPSQGYIWNWSQEEILDLIKKALPIIAKYFFLDDWDGMANAILPLVQDFFDGCINEPDGSPAGNTGVAFEYPAPNTIKKNSVVNFSYDWRLDPMDSAEKLNDFIDYVLECSGADQVTLTCHSLGGVVTTSYITMYGDSKLRSVCMNTTAVYGETYTGELLSGNMVLNDEAIKYYLEFAFEGMEYEKLLNGIVSVANGLGLLDFISKFGNVALERLSPVLLPEIVVPMFAGMPSIWAMVPDEYVDASRDYVFNVIYKDSEIDRSGLIEKLDNYDNTVRANKTETLKQLNDDANLYVFSRYGYSSIPIVPSYTNLSDSVIDTKYSSFGATTAEYNSTLTDEQLAAADPKHVSPDKMVDASTCLFPEQTWFFKNFPHSTNSPLDKMIETLLYTPFQATVDTYDEYPQFMQYDRETNTVLPYTKEDAYAEVPFLQRVTNYIKTLTEKLLVLFERIGNLIAAVKA
;
A
#
# COMPACT_ATOMS: atom_id res chain seq x y z
N MET A 1 -31.46 -1.79 16.09
CA MET A 1 -30.15 -1.12 15.99
C MET A 1 -30.19 -0.25 14.72
N LYS A 2 -30.00 1.03 14.88
CA LYS A 2 -30.39 2.03 13.86
C LYS A 2 -29.51 1.97 12.60
N LEU A 3 -30.14 2.10 11.43
CA LEU A 3 -29.56 2.13 10.08
C LEU A 3 -28.33 3.06 9.96
N SER A 4 -28.26 4.13 10.77
CA SER A 4 -27.13 5.06 10.84
C SER A 4 -25.78 4.42 11.15
N THR A 5 -25.74 3.33 11.93
CA THR A 5 -24.51 2.62 12.27
C THR A 5 -23.98 1.79 11.08
N LYS A 6 -24.86 1.34 10.19
CA LYS A 6 -24.50 0.52 9.01
C LYS A 6 -23.89 1.36 7.88
N ILE A 7 -24.40 2.58 7.71
CA ILE A 7 -23.89 3.55 6.73
C ILE A 7 -22.54 4.12 7.19
N LEU A 8 -22.38 4.33 8.50
CA LEU A 8 -21.13 4.77 9.10
C LEU A 8 -20.00 3.74 8.85
N ALA A 9 -20.29 2.43 8.94
CA ALA A 9 -19.30 1.39 8.67
C ALA A 9 -18.84 1.37 7.20
N PHE A 10 -19.73 1.64 6.24
CA PHE A 10 -19.39 1.72 4.81
C PHE A 10 -18.50 2.92 4.51
N LEU A 11 -18.85 4.11 5.01
CA LEU A 11 -18.04 5.32 4.83
C LEU A 11 -16.70 5.23 5.56
N LEU A 12 -16.64 4.61 6.74
CA LEU A 12 -15.41 4.32 7.45
C LEU A 12 -14.50 3.35 6.67
N SER A 13 -15.07 2.37 5.97
CA SER A 13 -14.28 1.46 5.12
C SER A 13 -13.66 2.19 3.93
N LEU A 14 -14.42 3.09 3.28
CA LEU A 14 -13.90 3.90 2.16
C LEU A 14 -12.83 4.90 2.62
N MET A 15 -12.91 5.41 3.85
CA MET A 15 -11.97 6.39 4.41
C MET A 15 -10.76 5.79 5.10
N LEU A 16 -10.86 4.56 5.62
CA LEU A 16 -9.71 3.85 6.17
C LEU A 16 -8.67 3.52 5.09
N ILE A 17 -9.08 3.45 3.81
CA ILE A 17 -8.17 3.34 2.67
C ILE A 17 -7.33 4.62 2.48
N LEU A 18 -7.83 5.75 2.95
CA LEU A 18 -7.23 7.08 2.77
C LEU A 18 -6.53 7.63 4.03
N THR A 19 -6.50 6.88 5.15
CA THR A 19 -5.80 7.35 6.35
C THR A 19 -4.29 7.12 6.23
N PRO A 20 -3.48 8.18 6.11
CA PRO A 20 -2.03 8.05 6.21
C PRO A 20 -1.68 7.66 7.65
N ALA A 21 -0.97 6.55 7.81
CA ALA A 21 -0.31 6.26 9.07
C ALA A 21 0.89 7.19 9.22
N VAL A 22 0.76 8.22 10.04
CA VAL A 22 1.87 9.11 10.37
C VAL A 22 2.86 8.35 11.24
N SER A 23 3.98 7.95 10.67
CA SER A 23 5.10 7.38 11.41
C SER A 23 5.97 8.49 11.99
N LEU A 24 5.91 8.68 13.30
CA LEU A 24 6.91 9.45 14.03
C LEU A 24 8.12 8.56 14.29
N SER A 25 9.18 8.76 13.53
CA SER A 25 10.44 8.05 13.73
C SER A 25 11.39 8.83 14.63
N ALA A 26 11.71 8.25 15.78
CA ALA A 26 12.89 8.58 16.53
C ALA A 26 13.46 7.28 17.13
N SER A 27 14.45 6.71 16.48
CA SER A 27 15.20 5.57 16.98
C SER A 27 16.66 5.96 17.17
N ALA A 28 17.20 5.69 18.37
CA ALA A 28 18.63 5.78 18.64
C ALA A 28 19.30 4.48 18.17
N ALA A 29 19.82 4.47 16.95
CA ALA A 29 20.52 3.34 16.37
C ALA A 29 21.93 3.15 16.98
N ALA A 30 22.36 1.89 17.12
CA ALA A 30 23.76 1.56 17.40
C ALA A 30 24.63 1.99 16.22
N SER A 31 25.81 2.56 16.49
CA SER A 31 26.65 3.28 15.53
C SER A 31 27.26 2.39 14.45
N VAL A 32 26.60 2.29 13.31
CA VAL A 32 27.28 1.99 12.04
C VAL A 32 28.03 3.24 11.60
N THR A 33 29.28 3.12 11.13
CA THR A 33 30.05 4.27 10.65
C THR A 33 29.58 4.62 9.25
N ARG A 34 28.74 5.66 9.11
CA ARG A 34 28.38 6.22 7.81
C ARG A 34 29.55 7.01 7.27
N ASP A 35 30.07 6.61 6.12
CA ASP A 35 31.23 7.20 5.43
C ASP A 35 30.86 7.92 4.13
N ILE A 36 29.61 7.74 3.67
CA ILE A 36 28.98 8.48 2.57
C ILE A 36 27.53 8.85 2.94
N PRO A 37 26.92 9.86 2.28
CA PRO A 37 25.56 10.27 2.58
C PRO A 37 24.54 9.17 2.22
N MET A 38 23.46 9.11 3.01
CA MET A 38 22.27 8.34 2.70
C MET A 38 21.14 9.29 2.30
N ILE A 39 20.47 8.97 1.19
CA ILE A 39 19.28 9.68 0.75
C ILE A 39 18.07 8.74 0.93
N ASP A 40 17.04 9.25 1.61
CA ASP A 40 15.76 8.56 1.74
C ASP A 40 14.77 9.08 0.71
N VAL A 41 14.23 8.16 -0.11
CA VAL A 41 13.23 8.41 -1.15
C VAL A 41 11.91 7.83 -0.70
N HIS A 42 11.04 8.66 -0.16
CA HIS A 42 9.78 8.25 0.45
C HIS A 42 8.74 7.73 -0.56
N GLY A 43 7.64 7.16 -0.04
CA GLY A 43 6.54 6.62 -0.84
C GLY A 43 5.43 7.62 -1.18
N PHE A 44 4.30 7.06 -1.66
CA PHE A 44 3.07 7.78 -1.95
C PHE A 44 2.54 8.47 -0.69
N ILE A 45 1.95 9.68 -0.84
CA ILE A 45 1.39 10.51 0.24
C ILE A 45 2.33 10.89 1.38
N ALA A 46 3.62 10.69 1.26
CA ALA A 46 4.59 10.99 2.33
C ALA A 46 5.10 12.45 2.32
N SER A 47 4.79 13.24 1.29
CA SER A 47 5.03 14.69 1.27
C SER A 47 3.73 15.47 1.34
N ASP A 48 3.74 16.58 2.05
CA ASP A 48 2.64 17.52 2.07
C ASP A 48 2.48 18.21 0.71
N ILE A 49 1.26 18.30 0.20
CA ILE A 49 0.92 19.04 -1.01
C ILE A 49 0.28 20.36 -0.60
N TYR A 50 0.91 21.47 -0.96
CA TYR A 50 0.45 22.80 -0.65
C TYR A 50 -0.47 23.37 -1.73
N LYS A 51 -1.40 24.25 -1.33
CA LYS A 51 -2.26 25.04 -2.25
C LYS A 51 -1.45 25.94 -3.17
N ASP A 52 -0.34 26.44 -2.65
CA ASP A 52 0.67 27.18 -3.39
C ASP A 52 2.05 26.71 -2.91
N LYS A 53 2.80 26.01 -3.79
CA LYS A 53 4.13 25.48 -3.44
C LYS A 53 5.17 26.56 -3.16
N ASP A 54 4.94 27.79 -3.66
CA ASP A 54 5.81 28.94 -3.47
C ASP A 54 5.41 29.76 -2.23
N ASP A 55 4.21 29.54 -1.68
CA ASP A 55 3.71 30.14 -0.43
C ASP A 55 2.99 29.10 0.46
N PRO A 56 3.72 28.25 1.18
CA PRO A 56 3.16 27.22 2.06
C PRO A 56 2.22 27.75 3.15
N SER A 57 2.26 29.07 3.44
CA SER A 57 1.37 29.69 4.44
C SER A 57 -0.11 29.66 4.04
N GLN A 58 -0.41 29.43 2.77
CA GLN A 58 -1.77 29.26 2.27
C GLN A 58 -2.42 27.92 2.66
N GLY A 59 -1.65 27.01 3.24
CA GLY A 59 -2.11 25.70 3.75
C GLY A 59 -2.01 24.57 2.74
N TYR A 60 -2.49 23.42 3.17
CA TYR A 60 -2.37 22.14 2.44
C TYR A 60 -3.58 21.90 1.56
N ILE A 61 -3.38 21.10 0.50
CA ILE A 61 -4.43 20.38 -0.23
C ILE A 61 -4.53 18.95 0.30
N TRP A 62 -3.37 18.36 0.60
CA TRP A 62 -3.24 17.04 1.17
C TRP A 62 -2.51 17.13 2.51
N ASN A 63 -3.16 16.83 3.54
CA ASN A 63 -2.80 16.52 4.92
C ASN A 63 -4.08 16.61 5.77
N TRP A 64 -5.10 15.81 5.36
CA TRP A 64 -6.40 15.89 6.04
C TRP A 64 -6.31 15.39 7.46
N SER A 65 -6.77 16.20 8.37
CA SER A 65 -6.96 15.83 9.76
C SER A 65 -8.12 14.84 9.91
N GLN A 66 -8.09 14.04 10.99
CA GLN A 66 -9.24 13.21 11.34
C GLN A 66 -10.54 14.03 11.49
N GLU A 67 -10.43 15.31 11.88
CA GLU A 67 -11.58 16.19 12.04
C GLU A 67 -12.21 16.53 10.68
N GLU A 68 -11.42 16.83 9.65
CA GLU A 68 -11.89 17.10 8.29
C GLU A 68 -12.57 15.88 7.67
N ILE A 69 -11.99 14.70 7.85
CA ILE A 69 -12.59 13.44 7.40
C ILE A 69 -13.93 13.19 8.13
N LEU A 70 -13.98 13.36 9.43
CA LEU A 70 -15.21 13.22 10.21
C LEU A 70 -16.27 14.24 9.82
N ASP A 71 -15.88 15.45 9.43
CA ASP A 71 -16.80 16.49 8.97
C ASP A 71 -17.42 16.11 7.62
N LEU A 72 -16.61 15.61 6.67
CA LEU A 72 -17.13 15.06 5.42
C LEU A 72 -18.15 13.95 5.67
N ILE A 73 -17.84 13.00 6.58
CA ILE A 73 -18.77 11.92 6.97
C ILE A 73 -20.07 12.49 7.52
N LYS A 74 -19.99 13.44 8.45
CA LYS A 74 -21.17 14.05 9.06
C LYS A 74 -22.07 14.75 8.01
N LYS A 75 -21.46 15.37 6.99
CA LYS A 75 -22.18 16.01 5.89
C LYS A 75 -22.79 14.99 4.93
N ALA A 76 -22.10 13.91 4.60
CA ALA A 76 -22.56 12.88 3.68
C ALA A 76 -23.68 11.98 4.26
N LEU A 77 -23.60 11.63 5.55
CA LEU A 77 -24.57 10.71 6.19
C LEU A 77 -26.05 11.10 6.05
N PRO A 78 -26.47 12.36 6.26
CA PRO A 78 -27.88 12.76 6.10
C PRO A 78 -28.34 12.63 4.64
N ILE A 79 -27.45 12.91 3.67
CA ILE A 79 -27.73 12.79 2.25
C ILE A 79 -27.97 11.33 1.90
N ILE A 80 -27.03 10.46 2.25
CA ILE A 80 -27.13 9.01 2.03
C ILE A 80 -28.42 8.47 2.65
N ALA A 81 -28.69 8.81 3.91
CA ALA A 81 -29.90 8.36 4.59
C ALA A 81 -31.18 8.81 3.87
N LYS A 82 -31.24 10.09 3.48
CA LYS A 82 -32.40 10.66 2.79
C LYS A 82 -32.71 9.94 1.48
N TYR A 83 -31.71 9.88 0.60
CA TYR A 83 -31.91 9.35 -0.75
C TYR A 83 -32.04 7.83 -0.77
N PHE A 84 -31.39 7.13 0.17
CA PHE A 84 -31.57 5.69 0.35
C PHE A 84 -33.03 5.32 0.69
N PHE A 85 -33.67 6.08 1.59
CA PHE A 85 -35.08 5.83 1.91
C PHE A 85 -36.04 6.17 0.78
N LEU A 86 -35.63 7.03 -0.16
CA LEU A 86 -36.39 7.39 -1.33
C LEU A 86 -36.13 6.47 -2.53
N ASP A 87 -35.20 5.54 -2.43
CA ASP A 87 -34.66 4.73 -3.53
C ASP A 87 -34.22 5.59 -4.73
N ASP A 88 -33.67 6.80 -4.45
CA ASP A 88 -33.26 7.78 -5.44
C ASP A 88 -31.70 7.85 -5.47
N TRP A 89 -31.11 6.92 -6.19
CA TRP A 89 -29.65 6.81 -6.31
C TRP A 89 -29.02 7.93 -7.12
N ASP A 90 -29.69 8.41 -8.16
CA ASP A 90 -29.23 9.54 -8.96
C ASP A 90 -29.24 10.83 -8.13
N GLY A 91 -30.30 11.06 -7.37
CA GLY A 91 -30.39 12.17 -6.41
C GLY A 91 -29.29 12.06 -5.33
N MET A 92 -28.95 10.84 -4.88
CA MET A 92 -27.85 10.60 -3.93
C MET A 92 -26.51 10.99 -4.55
N ALA A 93 -26.20 10.48 -5.75
CA ALA A 93 -24.96 10.76 -6.45
C ALA A 93 -24.76 12.26 -6.67
N ASN A 94 -25.78 12.93 -7.21
CA ASN A 94 -25.76 14.38 -7.46
C ASN A 94 -25.61 15.23 -6.20
N ALA A 95 -26.12 14.75 -5.06
CA ALA A 95 -26.01 15.47 -3.78
C ALA A 95 -24.66 15.22 -3.06
N ILE A 96 -24.04 14.06 -3.26
CA ILE A 96 -22.74 13.72 -2.69
C ILE A 96 -21.59 14.33 -3.52
N LEU A 97 -21.73 14.35 -4.85
CA LEU A 97 -20.70 14.78 -5.79
C LEU A 97 -20.04 16.12 -5.41
N PRO A 98 -20.77 17.21 -5.14
CA PRO A 98 -20.15 18.49 -4.76
C PRO A 98 -19.35 18.42 -3.46
N LEU A 99 -19.78 17.60 -2.49
CA LEU A 99 -19.06 17.47 -1.21
C LEU A 99 -17.72 16.78 -1.38
N VAL A 100 -17.67 15.77 -2.25
CA VAL A 100 -16.46 15.00 -2.51
C VAL A 100 -15.53 15.81 -3.43
N GLN A 101 -16.06 16.52 -4.42
CA GLN A 101 -15.28 17.44 -5.25
C GLN A 101 -14.62 18.54 -4.41
N ASP A 102 -15.37 19.18 -3.51
CA ASP A 102 -14.84 20.20 -2.60
C ASP A 102 -13.74 19.65 -1.67
N PHE A 103 -13.90 18.41 -1.19
CA PHE A 103 -12.94 17.76 -0.32
C PHE A 103 -11.62 17.40 -1.02
N PHE A 104 -11.70 17.00 -2.29
CA PHE A 104 -10.54 16.63 -3.11
C PHE A 104 -10.04 17.77 -4.00
N ASP A 105 -10.61 18.97 -3.84
CA ASP A 105 -10.19 20.13 -4.64
C ASP A 105 -8.68 20.38 -4.54
N GLY A 106 -8.05 20.51 -5.71
CA GLY A 106 -6.60 20.68 -5.83
C GLY A 106 -5.75 19.41 -5.73
N CYS A 107 -6.30 18.28 -5.25
CA CYS A 107 -5.63 16.97 -5.33
C CYS A 107 -5.67 16.39 -6.75
N ILE A 108 -6.72 16.73 -7.51
CA ILE A 108 -6.90 16.28 -8.88
C ILE A 108 -5.94 17.05 -9.79
N ASN A 109 -5.12 16.33 -10.52
CA ASN A 109 -4.22 16.91 -11.51
C ASN A 109 -5.00 17.47 -12.72
N GLU A 110 -4.36 18.33 -13.49
CA GLU A 110 -4.83 18.74 -14.81
C GLU A 110 -4.95 17.52 -15.75
N PRO A 111 -5.75 17.60 -16.81
CA PRO A 111 -5.98 16.47 -17.72
C PRO A 111 -4.73 15.89 -18.38
N ASP A 112 -3.65 16.64 -18.44
CA ASP A 112 -2.33 16.21 -18.95
C ASP A 112 -1.43 15.58 -17.86
N GLY A 113 -1.96 15.39 -16.64
CA GLY A 113 -1.23 14.83 -15.50
C GLY A 113 -0.30 15.83 -14.80
N SER A 114 -0.33 17.13 -15.16
CA SER A 114 0.38 18.19 -14.45
C SER A 114 -0.38 18.62 -13.18
N PRO A 115 0.28 19.32 -12.22
CA PRO A 115 -0.40 19.82 -11.02
C PRO A 115 -1.49 20.82 -11.38
N ALA A 116 -2.62 20.80 -10.67
CA ALA A 116 -3.63 21.83 -10.78
C ALA A 116 -3.09 23.18 -10.28
N GLY A 117 -3.03 24.18 -11.14
CA GLY A 117 -2.52 25.51 -10.80
C GLY A 117 -1.08 25.51 -10.26
N ASN A 118 -0.83 26.19 -9.12
CA ASN A 118 0.49 26.22 -8.48
C ASN A 118 0.61 25.24 -7.29
N THR A 119 -0.22 24.19 -7.27
CA THR A 119 -0.19 23.18 -6.20
C THR A 119 1.06 22.32 -6.30
N GLY A 120 1.59 21.85 -5.18
CA GLY A 120 2.75 20.96 -5.17
C GLY A 120 3.47 20.89 -3.83
N VAL A 121 4.60 20.21 -3.85
CA VAL A 121 5.51 20.14 -2.70
C VAL A 121 6.36 21.40 -2.64
N ALA A 122 6.42 22.03 -1.48
CA ALA A 122 7.38 23.11 -1.22
C ALA A 122 8.76 22.47 -0.93
N PHE A 123 9.51 22.17 -1.99
CA PHE A 123 10.79 21.51 -1.87
C PHE A 123 11.92 22.54 -1.64
N GLU A 124 12.63 22.36 -0.53
CA GLU A 124 13.82 23.15 -0.22
C GLU A 124 15.05 22.25 -0.10
N TYR A 125 16.13 22.62 -0.77
CA TYR A 125 17.42 21.95 -0.57
C TYR A 125 17.91 22.21 0.85
N PRO A 126 18.38 21.18 1.60
CA PRO A 126 19.02 21.39 2.88
C PRO A 126 20.20 22.37 2.75
N ALA A 127 20.46 23.18 3.78
CA ALA A 127 21.54 24.15 3.72
C ALA A 127 22.89 23.44 3.45
N PRO A 128 23.75 23.90 2.52
CA PRO A 128 24.96 23.19 2.07
C PRO A 128 25.89 22.80 3.20
N ASN A 129 26.03 23.66 4.21
CA ASN A 129 26.90 23.45 5.36
C ASN A 129 26.36 22.40 6.36
N THR A 130 25.14 21.92 6.21
CA THR A 130 24.54 20.88 7.05
C THR A 130 24.78 19.48 6.49
N ILE A 131 25.07 19.35 5.20
CA ILE A 131 25.31 18.07 4.54
C ILE A 131 26.75 17.64 4.71
N LYS A 132 26.96 16.46 5.29
CA LYS A 132 28.25 15.83 5.55
C LYS A 132 28.25 14.41 4.96
N LYS A 133 29.42 13.77 4.89
CA LYS A 133 29.54 12.37 4.46
C LYS A 133 28.69 11.37 5.26
N ASN A 134 28.39 11.68 6.51
CA ASN A 134 27.58 10.84 7.38
C ASN A 134 26.11 11.31 7.53
N SER A 135 25.66 12.25 6.70
CA SER A 135 24.29 12.77 6.75
C SER A 135 23.28 11.75 6.20
N VAL A 136 22.09 11.77 6.81
CA VAL A 136 20.87 11.23 6.21
C VAL A 136 20.05 12.43 5.75
N VAL A 137 19.63 12.43 4.51
CA VAL A 137 18.85 13.50 3.88
C VAL A 137 17.63 12.93 3.19
N ASN A 138 16.49 13.59 3.35
CA ASN A 138 15.24 13.18 2.75
C ASN A 138 15.06 13.87 1.40
N PHE A 139 14.70 13.12 0.39
CA PHE A 139 14.28 13.63 -0.90
C PHE A 139 12.76 13.71 -0.95
N SER A 140 12.20 14.92 -0.97
CA SER A 140 10.76 15.17 -1.08
C SER A 140 10.39 15.48 -2.53
N TYR A 141 9.28 14.92 -3.00
CA TYR A 141 8.78 15.12 -4.35
C TYR A 141 7.25 15.07 -4.37
N ASP A 142 6.65 15.63 -5.41
CA ASP A 142 5.20 15.55 -5.60
C ASP A 142 4.84 14.15 -6.12
N TRP A 143 4.33 13.34 -5.22
CA TRP A 143 4.01 11.94 -5.43
C TRP A 143 2.84 11.71 -6.42
N ARG A 144 2.14 12.76 -6.86
CA ARG A 144 1.07 12.68 -7.88
C ARG A 144 1.63 12.64 -9.31
N LEU A 145 2.85 13.14 -9.52
CA LEU A 145 3.41 13.44 -10.83
C LEU A 145 4.11 12.24 -11.47
N ASP A 146 4.63 12.47 -12.68
CA ASP A 146 5.41 11.49 -13.41
C ASP A 146 6.66 11.08 -12.62
N PRO A 147 6.87 9.78 -12.37
CA PRO A 147 8.08 9.29 -11.71
C PRO A 147 9.36 9.66 -12.46
N MET A 148 9.31 9.85 -13.79
CA MET A 148 10.47 10.28 -14.58
C MET A 148 10.84 11.74 -14.30
N ASP A 149 9.86 12.63 -14.14
CA ASP A 149 10.09 14.02 -13.70
C ASP A 149 10.66 14.07 -12.27
N SER A 150 10.20 13.17 -11.41
CA SER A 150 10.72 13.01 -10.05
C SER A 150 12.14 12.44 -10.04
N ALA A 151 12.46 11.55 -10.97
CA ALA A 151 13.79 10.97 -11.15
C ALA A 151 14.81 12.03 -11.64
N GLU A 152 14.42 12.96 -12.50
CA GLU A 152 15.25 14.09 -12.89
C GLU A 152 15.63 14.94 -11.68
N LYS A 153 14.64 15.29 -10.86
CA LYS A 153 14.88 16.04 -9.60
C LYS A 153 15.74 15.26 -8.60
N LEU A 154 15.58 13.93 -8.54
CA LEU A 154 16.42 13.07 -7.69
C LEU A 154 17.87 13.08 -8.19
N ASN A 155 18.10 13.06 -9.50
CA ASN A 155 19.44 13.19 -10.06
C ASN A 155 20.12 14.50 -9.65
N ASP A 156 19.40 15.63 -9.79
CA ASP A 156 19.91 16.94 -9.37
C ASP A 156 20.16 17.00 -7.85
N PHE A 157 19.30 16.38 -7.07
CA PHE A 157 19.46 16.30 -5.62
C PHE A 157 20.67 15.45 -5.22
N ILE A 158 20.91 14.31 -5.88
CA ILE A 158 22.10 13.50 -5.66
C ILE A 158 23.36 14.32 -5.97
N ASP A 159 23.41 15.02 -7.10
CA ASP A 159 24.54 15.87 -7.46
C ASP A 159 24.80 16.96 -6.41
N TYR A 160 23.76 17.60 -5.93
CA TYR A 160 23.86 18.58 -4.85
C TYR A 160 24.40 17.98 -3.54
N VAL A 161 23.92 16.79 -3.15
CA VAL A 161 24.38 16.10 -1.93
C VAL A 161 25.86 15.71 -2.07
N LEU A 162 26.29 15.23 -3.23
CA LEU A 162 27.67 14.88 -3.53
C LEU A 162 28.58 16.13 -3.45
N GLU A 163 28.18 17.23 -4.08
CA GLU A 163 28.93 18.49 -4.04
C GLU A 163 29.08 19.01 -2.60
N CYS A 164 27.99 19.05 -1.84
CA CYS A 164 28.00 19.56 -0.46
C CYS A 164 28.80 18.67 0.50
N SER A 165 28.69 17.34 0.37
CA SER A 165 29.35 16.39 1.28
C SER A 165 30.83 16.13 0.93
N GLY A 166 31.21 16.34 -0.33
CA GLY A 166 32.50 15.93 -0.87
C GLY A 166 32.66 14.40 -0.94
N ALA A 167 31.55 13.67 -1.07
CA ALA A 167 31.56 12.24 -1.32
C ALA A 167 31.50 11.95 -2.84
N ASP A 168 32.00 10.80 -3.25
CA ASP A 168 31.98 10.36 -4.65
C ASP A 168 30.69 9.58 -4.99
N GLN A 169 30.05 9.01 -3.98
CA GLN A 169 28.82 8.21 -4.11
C GLN A 169 27.87 8.49 -2.92
N VAL A 170 26.62 8.08 -3.09
CA VAL A 170 25.60 8.05 -2.04
C VAL A 170 25.07 6.62 -1.84
N THR A 171 24.37 6.37 -0.73
CA THR A 171 23.47 5.23 -0.60
C THR A 171 22.02 5.72 -0.71
N LEU A 172 21.13 4.86 -1.23
CA LEU A 172 19.71 5.15 -1.25
C LEU A 172 18.93 4.14 -0.40
N THR A 173 17.96 4.62 0.35
CA THR A 173 16.85 3.80 0.80
C THR A 173 15.57 4.34 0.17
N CYS A 174 14.73 3.48 -0.35
CA CYS A 174 13.49 3.90 -0.98
C CYS A 174 12.33 3.01 -0.52
N HIS A 175 11.17 3.62 -0.34
CA HIS A 175 9.98 2.94 0.16
C HIS A 175 8.81 3.11 -0.81
N SER A 176 8.05 2.03 -1.06
CA SER A 176 6.81 2.09 -1.83
C SER A 176 7.03 2.72 -3.24
N LEU A 177 6.28 3.78 -3.59
CA LEU A 177 6.46 4.57 -4.82
C LEU A 177 7.90 5.13 -4.98
N GLY A 178 8.61 5.38 -3.87
CA GLY A 178 10.01 5.83 -3.92
C GLY A 178 10.93 4.85 -4.66
N GLY A 179 10.60 3.55 -4.67
CA GLY A 179 11.29 2.56 -5.48
C GLY A 179 11.05 2.74 -6.99
N VAL A 180 9.85 3.17 -7.38
CA VAL A 180 9.54 3.48 -8.78
C VAL A 180 10.35 4.70 -9.25
N VAL A 181 10.41 5.76 -8.43
CA VAL A 181 11.23 6.95 -8.71
C VAL A 181 12.72 6.61 -8.77
N THR A 182 13.21 5.80 -7.83
CA THR A 182 14.61 5.33 -7.82
C THR A 182 14.94 4.47 -9.05
N THR A 183 14.06 3.56 -9.46
CA THR A 183 14.23 2.75 -10.66
C THR A 183 14.20 3.61 -11.92
N SER A 184 13.33 4.61 -11.98
CA SER A 184 13.29 5.60 -13.07
C SER A 184 14.61 6.37 -13.14
N TYR A 185 15.13 6.84 -11.99
CA TYR A 185 16.43 7.51 -11.93
C TYR A 185 17.56 6.62 -12.48
N ILE A 186 17.65 5.37 -12.04
CA ILE A 186 18.72 4.45 -12.49
C ILE A 186 18.59 4.16 -13.99
N THR A 187 17.37 3.97 -14.47
CA THR A 187 17.11 3.73 -15.90
C THR A 187 17.57 4.92 -16.77
N MET A 188 17.34 6.15 -16.31
CA MET A 188 17.63 7.37 -17.07
C MET A 188 19.08 7.84 -16.94
N TYR A 189 19.69 7.68 -15.77
CA TYR A 189 20.98 8.30 -15.43
C TYR A 189 22.08 7.29 -15.06
N GLY A 190 21.72 6.00 -14.91
CA GLY A 190 22.63 4.96 -14.46
C GLY A 190 22.86 4.96 -12.95
N ASP A 191 23.72 4.06 -12.48
CA ASP A 191 23.98 3.75 -11.08
C ASP A 191 25.37 4.19 -10.58
N SER A 192 26.19 4.81 -11.42
CA SER A 192 27.59 5.16 -11.11
C SER A 192 27.78 6.02 -9.85
N LYS A 193 26.75 6.82 -9.48
CA LYS A 193 26.73 7.63 -8.26
C LYS A 193 26.26 6.86 -7.02
N LEU A 194 25.85 5.59 -7.17
CA LEU A 194 25.30 4.76 -6.10
C LEU A 194 26.32 3.73 -5.62
N ARG A 195 26.48 3.60 -4.30
CA ARG A 195 27.22 2.50 -3.70
C ARG A 195 26.31 1.34 -3.33
N SER A 196 25.13 1.64 -2.80
CA SER A 196 24.16 0.66 -2.37
C SER A 196 22.75 1.22 -2.38
N VAL A 197 21.75 0.35 -2.60
CA VAL A 197 20.35 0.70 -2.63
C VAL A 197 19.54 -0.32 -1.83
N CYS A 198 18.66 0.14 -0.94
CA CYS A 198 17.67 -0.70 -0.27
C CYS A 198 16.28 -0.41 -0.82
N MET A 199 15.69 -1.37 -1.51
CA MET A 199 14.32 -1.36 -2.02
C MET A 199 13.38 -1.93 -0.94
N ASN A 200 12.81 -1.03 -0.10
CA ASN A 200 12.00 -1.42 1.04
C ASN A 200 10.50 -1.43 0.66
N THR A 201 9.95 -2.61 0.46
CA THR A 201 8.54 -2.86 0.06
C THR A 201 8.08 -1.92 -1.06
N THR A 202 8.79 -1.97 -2.18
CA THR A 202 8.61 -1.03 -3.30
C THR A 202 7.58 -1.50 -4.32
N ALA A 203 6.92 -0.56 -5.00
CA ALA A 203 5.91 -0.80 -6.02
C ALA A 203 6.49 -0.88 -7.45
N VAL A 204 7.76 -1.23 -7.63
CA VAL A 204 8.43 -1.28 -8.95
C VAL A 204 7.74 -2.24 -9.94
N TYR A 205 7.22 -3.36 -9.44
CA TYR A 205 6.42 -4.30 -10.23
C TYR A 205 4.91 -4.06 -10.10
N GLY A 206 4.53 -2.99 -9.42
CA GLY A 206 3.13 -2.59 -9.25
C GLY A 206 2.50 -3.10 -7.95
N GLU A 207 1.19 -2.98 -7.91
CA GLU A 207 0.29 -3.46 -6.86
C GLU A 207 -1.06 -3.83 -7.49
N THR A 208 -1.59 -4.99 -7.15
CA THR A 208 -2.77 -5.55 -7.84
C THR A 208 -3.98 -4.64 -7.75
N TYR A 209 -4.24 -4.06 -6.57
CA TYR A 209 -5.45 -3.27 -6.39
C TYR A 209 -5.50 -2.02 -7.29
N THR A 210 -4.36 -1.39 -7.57
CA THR A 210 -4.31 -0.24 -8.51
C THR A 210 -4.71 -0.68 -9.92
N GLY A 211 -4.21 -1.84 -10.38
CA GLY A 211 -4.60 -2.41 -11.66
C GLY A 211 -6.09 -2.79 -11.71
N GLU A 212 -6.61 -3.41 -10.67
CA GLU A 212 -8.02 -3.80 -10.59
C GLU A 212 -8.94 -2.58 -10.51
N LEU A 213 -8.60 -1.55 -9.73
CA LEU A 213 -9.38 -0.30 -9.66
C LEU A 213 -9.42 0.41 -11.02
N LEU A 214 -8.28 0.59 -11.67
CA LEU A 214 -8.22 1.28 -12.96
C LEU A 214 -8.78 0.44 -14.12
N SER A 215 -8.98 -0.87 -13.94
CA SER A 215 -9.71 -1.72 -14.90
C SER A 215 -11.19 -1.92 -14.54
N GLY A 216 -11.70 -1.20 -13.53
CA GLY A 216 -13.11 -1.23 -13.13
C GLY A 216 -13.52 -2.44 -12.31
N ASN A 217 -12.58 -3.25 -11.84
CA ASN A 217 -12.83 -4.45 -11.05
C ASN A 217 -12.98 -4.14 -9.56
N MET A 218 -14.00 -3.36 -9.22
CA MET A 218 -14.32 -3.04 -7.82
C MET A 218 -15.40 -3.97 -7.31
N VAL A 219 -15.14 -4.63 -6.17
CA VAL A 219 -16.12 -5.49 -5.50
C VAL A 219 -15.83 -5.53 -4.00
N LEU A 220 -16.89 -5.44 -3.21
CA LEU A 220 -16.81 -5.64 -1.76
C LEU A 220 -17.14 -7.09 -1.42
N ASN A 221 -16.30 -7.70 -0.59
CA ASN A 221 -16.49 -9.05 -0.08
C ASN A 221 -16.56 -8.99 1.45
N ASP A 222 -17.44 -9.78 2.07
CA ASP A 222 -17.62 -9.80 3.53
C ASP A 222 -16.38 -10.34 4.27
N GLU A 223 -15.69 -11.30 3.70
CA GLU A 223 -14.43 -11.83 4.25
C GLU A 223 -13.30 -10.80 4.15
N ALA A 224 -13.21 -10.09 3.00
CA ALA A 224 -12.27 -9.00 2.82
C ALA A 224 -12.50 -7.86 3.83
N ILE A 225 -13.75 -7.48 4.05
CA ILE A 225 -14.12 -6.47 5.06
C ILE A 225 -13.69 -6.95 6.46
N LYS A 226 -13.90 -8.24 6.76
CA LYS A 226 -13.48 -8.84 8.05
C LYS A 226 -11.96 -8.73 8.23
N TYR A 227 -11.17 -9.19 7.26
CA TYR A 227 -9.70 -9.14 7.32
C TYR A 227 -9.20 -7.71 7.48
N TYR A 228 -9.78 -6.77 6.75
CA TYR A 228 -9.41 -5.37 6.84
C TYR A 228 -9.72 -4.76 8.21
N LEU A 229 -10.88 -5.09 8.80
CA LEU A 229 -11.22 -4.62 10.15
C LEU A 229 -10.31 -5.25 11.22
N GLU A 230 -9.96 -6.53 11.09
CA GLU A 230 -9.02 -7.21 11.98
C GLU A 230 -7.64 -6.53 11.90
N PHE A 231 -7.15 -6.21 10.71
CA PHE A 231 -5.94 -5.41 10.51
C PHE A 231 -6.03 -4.01 11.11
N ALA A 232 -7.12 -3.28 10.84
CA ALA A 232 -7.32 -1.92 11.34
C ALA A 232 -7.38 -1.83 12.87
N PHE A 233 -7.80 -2.90 13.54
CA PHE A 233 -7.88 -2.96 15.01
C PHE A 233 -6.61 -3.49 15.66
N GLU A 234 -5.66 -3.98 14.87
CA GLU A 234 -4.42 -4.53 15.36
C GLU A 234 -3.62 -3.50 16.16
N GLY A 235 -3.21 -3.86 17.39
CA GLY A 235 -2.48 -2.99 18.30
C GLY A 235 -3.31 -1.94 19.04
N MET A 236 -4.64 -1.88 18.83
CA MET A 236 -5.52 -1.03 19.63
C MET A 236 -5.74 -1.59 21.05
N GLU A 237 -5.99 -0.72 22.02
CA GLU A 237 -6.20 -1.10 23.44
C GLU A 237 -7.24 -2.22 23.65
N TYR A 238 -8.27 -2.27 22.79
CA TYR A 238 -9.36 -3.24 22.85
C TYR A 238 -9.40 -4.19 21.65
N GLU A 239 -8.28 -4.45 20.99
CA GLU A 239 -8.17 -5.28 19.78
C GLU A 239 -8.94 -6.60 19.87
N LYS A 240 -8.72 -7.38 20.94
CA LYS A 240 -9.39 -8.69 21.14
C LYS A 240 -10.91 -8.55 21.23
N LEU A 241 -11.39 -7.48 21.87
CA LEU A 241 -12.83 -7.21 21.99
C LEU A 241 -13.40 -6.78 20.64
N LEU A 242 -12.70 -5.90 19.92
CA LEU A 242 -13.11 -5.42 18.60
C LEU A 242 -13.15 -6.57 17.60
N ASN A 243 -12.13 -7.42 17.55
CA ASN A 243 -12.10 -8.62 16.70
C ASN A 243 -13.20 -9.63 17.09
N GLY A 244 -13.51 -9.74 18.36
CA GLY A 244 -14.67 -10.50 18.85
C GLY A 244 -15.99 -9.94 18.32
N ILE A 245 -16.16 -8.63 18.29
CA ILE A 245 -17.35 -7.95 17.72
C ILE A 245 -17.43 -8.19 16.21
N VAL A 246 -16.32 -8.08 15.47
CA VAL A 246 -16.27 -8.37 14.03
C VAL A 246 -16.67 -9.82 13.75
N SER A 247 -16.15 -10.77 14.52
CA SER A 247 -16.47 -12.20 14.38
C SER A 247 -17.95 -12.49 14.62
N VAL A 248 -18.55 -11.86 15.63
CA VAL A 248 -20.00 -11.97 15.89
C VAL A 248 -20.82 -11.30 14.78
N ALA A 249 -20.41 -10.13 14.31
CA ALA A 249 -21.08 -9.41 13.21
C ALA A 249 -21.04 -10.24 11.93
N ASN A 250 -19.91 -10.87 11.62
CA ASN A 250 -19.77 -11.79 10.50
C ASN A 250 -20.68 -13.02 10.66
N GLY A 251 -20.64 -13.68 11.81
CA GLY A 251 -21.51 -14.85 12.11
C GLY A 251 -23.03 -14.54 12.05
N LEU A 252 -23.42 -13.29 12.26
CA LEU A 252 -24.80 -12.82 12.13
C LEU A 252 -25.14 -12.35 10.70
N GLY A 253 -24.24 -12.49 9.73
CA GLY A 253 -24.44 -12.04 8.34
C GLY A 253 -24.45 -10.51 8.15
N LEU A 254 -23.93 -9.75 9.13
CA LEU A 254 -23.90 -8.29 9.02
C LEU A 254 -22.87 -7.83 8.00
N LEU A 255 -21.69 -8.47 7.92
CA LEU A 255 -20.68 -8.13 6.92
C LEU A 255 -21.13 -8.52 5.52
N ASP A 256 -21.79 -9.68 5.34
CA ASP A 256 -22.45 -10.07 4.08
C ASP A 256 -23.51 -9.04 3.64
N PHE A 257 -24.31 -8.54 4.59
CA PHE A 257 -25.25 -7.48 4.28
C PHE A 257 -24.54 -6.17 3.86
N ILE A 258 -23.45 -5.80 4.54
CA ILE A 258 -22.66 -4.61 4.22
C ILE A 258 -22.03 -4.75 2.84
N SER A 259 -21.45 -5.90 2.51
CA SER A 259 -20.84 -6.15 1.20
C SER A 259 -21.86 -6.10 0.07
N LYS A 260 -23.01 -6.76 0.22
CA LYS A 260 -24.12 -6.72 -0.76
C LYS A 260 -24.66 -5.31 -0.97
N PHE A 261 -24.90 -4.58 0.12
CA PHE A 261 -25.34 -3.19 0.04
C PHE A 261 -24.29 -2.30 -0.64
N GLY A 262 -23.01 -2.46 -0.27
CA GLY A 262 -21.91 -1.71 -0.85
C GLY A 262 -21.75 -1.99 -2.34
N ASN A 263 -21.91 -3.23 -2.79
CA ASN A 263 -21.87 -3.58 -4.22
C ASN A 263 -23.03 -2.94 -4.99
N VAL A 264 -24.24 -2.91 -4.43
CA VAL A 264 -25.37 -2.18 -5.03
C VAL A 264 -25.05 -0.68 -5.11
N ALA A 265 -24.46 -0.10 -4.06
CA ALA A 265 -24.07 1.31 -4.06
C ALA A 265 -22.98 1.58 -5.10
N LEU A 266 -21.96 0.72 -5.22
CA LEU A 266 -20.95 0.79 -6.27
C LEU A 266 -21.60 0.78 -7.66
N GLU A 267 -22.46 -0.21 -7.95
CA GLU A 267 -23.16 -0.31 -9.24
C GLU A 267 -23.97 0.95 -9.57
N ARG A 268 -24.70 1.48 -8.60
CA ARG A 268 -25.64 2.59 -8.81
C ARG A 268 -24.98 3.97 -8.82
N LEU A 269 -23.92 4.16 -8.05
CA LEU A 269 -23.23 5.45 -7.94
C LEU A 269 -22.04 5.57 -8.90
N SER A 270 -21.44 4.45 -9.32
CA SER A 270 -20.29 4.44 -10.23
C SER A 270 -20.49 5.26 -11.52
N PRO A 271 -21.66 5.22 -12.21
CA PRO A 271 -21.82 6.00 -13.44
C PRO A 271 -21.62 7.51 -13.26
N VAL A 272 -21.79 8.03 -12.04
CA VAL A 272 -21.58 9.45 -11.73
C VAL A 272 -20.25 9.68 -11.03
N LEU A 273 -19.94 8.89 -9.97
CA LEU A 273 -18.78 9.16 -9.14
C LEU A 273 -17.45 8.74 -9.78
N LEU A 274 -17.44 7.71 -10.62
CA LEU A 274 -16.19 7.28 -11.27
C LEU A 274 -15.66 8.34 -12.23
N PRO A 275 -16.40 8.82 -13.24
CA PRO A 275 -15.87 9.78 -14.20
C PRO A 275 -15.60 11.17 -13.59
N GLU A 276 -16.31 11.55 -12.51
CA GLU A 276 -16.26 12.90 -11.96
C GLU A 276 -15.26 13.04 -10.80
N ILE A 277 -14.89 11.94 -10.12
CA ILE A 277 -14.03 11.99 -8.94
C ILE A 277 -12.96 10.91 -8.97
N VAL A 278 -13.37 9.63 -8.91
CA VAL A 278 -12.43 8.52 -8.66
C VAL A 278 -11.39 8.40 -9.77
N VAL A 279 -11.84 8.43 -11.02
CA VAL A 279 -10.94 8.32 -12.16
C VAL A 279 -10.10 9.59 -12.34
N PRO A 280 -10.64 10.84 -12.29
CA PRO A 280 -9.80 12.03 -12.35
C PRO A 280 -8.76 12.09 -11.22
N MET A 281 -9.13 11.68 -10.00
CA MET A 281 -8.24 11.69 -8.85
C MET A 281 -7.07 10.69 -9.04
N PHE A 282 -7.36 9.45 -9.39
CA PHE A 282 -6.33 8.41 -9.49
C PHE A 282 -5.71 8.31 -10.88
N ALA A 283 -6.51 8.26 -11.93
CA ALA A 283 -6.01 8.14 -13.30
C ALA A 283 -5.44 9.45 -13.87
N GLY A 284 -5.67 10.60 -13.21
CA GLY A 284 -4.98 11.84 -13.50
C GLY A 284 -3.55 11.91 -12.95
N MET A 285 -3.13 10.93 -12.13
CA MET A 285 -1.80 10.87 -11.53
C MET A 285 -0.90 9.88 -12.28
N PRO A 286 0.11 10.33 -13.04
CA PRO A 286 1.04 9.41 -13.73
C PRO A 286 1.72 8.42 -12.80
N SER A 287 1.98 8.78 -11.54
CA SER A 287 2.57 7.89 -10.53
C SER A 287 1.71 6.67 -10.23
N ILE A 288 0.38 6.81 -10.22
CA ILE A 288 -0.56 5.69 -10.02
C ILE A 288 -0.44 4.70 -11.18
N TRP A 289 -0.34 5.19 -12.41
CA TRP A 289 -0.15 4.33 -13.57
C TRP A 289 1.19 3.57 -13.53
N ALA A 290 2.22 4.20 -13.00
CA ALA A 290 3.52 3.55 -12.81
C ALA A 290 3.46 2.36 -11.84
N MET A 291 2.50 2.38 -10.89
CA MET A 291 2.24 1.30 -9.93
C MET A 291 1.22 0.26 -10.43
N VAL A 292 0.67 0.40 -11.64
CA VAL A 292 -0.15 -0.65 -12.25
C VAL A 292 0.74 -1.82 -12.68
N PRO A 293 0.46 -3.07 -12.25
CA PRO A 293 1.21 -4.23 -12.72
C PRO A 293 1.10 -4.43 -14.23
N ASP A 294 2.15 -4.97 -14.84
CA ASP A 294 2.25 -5.09 -16.31
C ASP A 294 1.03 -5.80 -16.93
N GLU A 295 0.52 -6.83 -16.27
CA GLU A 295 -0.66 -7.60 -16.72
C GLU A 295 -1.99 -6.84 -16.69
N TYR A 296 -2.06 -5.69 -16.00
CA TYR A 296 -3.26 -4.86 -15.92
C TYR A 296 -3.22 -3.61 -16.80
N VAL A 297 -2.06 -3.24 -17.37
CA VAL A 297 -1.87 -1.95 -18.07
C VAL A 297 -2.87 -1.78 -19.22
N ASP A 298 -2.99 -2.78 -20.08
CA ASP A 298 -3.89 -2.71 -21.25
C ASP A 298 -5.36 -2.59 -20.82
N ALA A 299 -5.78 -3.41 -19.85
CA ALA A 299 -7.16 -3.39 -19.33
C ALA A 299 -7.48 -2.07 -18.62
N SER A 300 -6.54 -1.52 -17.86
CA SER A 300 -6.68 -0.23 -17.20
C SER A 300 -6.79 0.92 -18.19
N ARG A 301 -5.93 0.93 -19.21
CA ARG A 301 -6.00 1.95 -20.28
C ARG A 301 -7.31 1.87 -21.07
N ASP A 302 -7.74 0.67 -21.43
CA ASP A 302 -9.02 0.48 -22.13
C ASP A 302 -10.19 0.98 -21.29
N TYR A 303 -10.26 0.59 -20.03
CA TYR A 303 -11.36 0.99 -19.14
C TYR A 303 -11.38 2.52 -18.93
N VAL A 304 -10.26 3.14 -18.60
CA VAL A 304 -10.20 4.57 -18.29
C VAL A 304 -10.46 5.40 -19.56
N PHE A 305 -9.75 5.14 -20.65
CA PHE A 305 -9.81 6.02 -21.82
C PHE A 305 -10.94 5.68 -22.80
N ASN A 306 -11.31 4.39 -22.93
CA ASN A 306 -12.30 3.96 -23.92
C ASN A 306 -13.68 3.67 -23.30
N VAL A 307 -13.78 3.51 -21.97
CA VAL A 307 -15.07 3.31 -21.31
C VAL A 307 -15.47 4.57 -20.51
N ILE A 308 -14.65 4.97 -19.53
CA ILE A 308 -14.99 6.10 -18.65
C ILE A 308 -14.95 7.44 -19.39
N TYR A 309 -13.88 7.70 -20.15
CA TYR A 309 -13.70 8.97 -20.87
C TYR A 309 -14.15 8.95 -22.33
N LYS A 310 -14.86 7.89 -22.74
CA LYS A 310 -15.29 7.68 -24.14
C LYS A 310 -15.96 8.89 -24.78
N ASP A 311 -16.83 9.55 -24.05
CA ASP A 311 -17.62 10.70 -24.54
C ASP A 311 -17.09 12.04 -23.98
N SER A 312 -15.89 12.05 -23.38
CA SER A 312 -15.27 13.27 -22.86
C SER A 312 -14.58 14.04 -23.96
N GLU A 313 -14.90 15.34 -24.06
CA GLU A 313 -14.22 16.27 -25.00
C GLU A 313 -12.90 16.82 -24.43
N ILE A 314 -12.53 16.47 -23.21
CA ILE A 314 -11.31 16.94 -22.54
C ILE A 314 -10.11 16.23 -23.17
N ASP A 315 -9.15 17.00 -23.65
CA ASP A 315 -7.88 16.48 -24.21
C ASP A 315 -6.98 15.94 -23.08
N ARG A 316 -6.62 14.67 -23.17
CA ARG A 316 -5.71 13.95 -22.26
C ARG A 316 -4.48 13.39 -22.98
N SER A 317 -4.20 13.89 -24.19
CA SER A 317 -3.06 13.42 -24.97
C SER A 317 -1.72 13.59 -24.23
N GLY A 318 -1.57 14.68 -23.45
CA GLY A 318 -0.37 14.91 -22.65
C GLY A 318 -0.17 13.85 -21.54
N LEU A 319 -1.27 13.40 -20.88
CA LEU A 319 -1.18 12.30 -19.93
C LEU A 319 -0.80 10.99 -20.65
N ILE A 320 -1.44 10.67 -21.76
CA ILE A 320 -1.16 9.45 -22.55
C ILE A 320 0.31 9.45 -22.99
N GLU A 321 0.85 10.57 -23.43
CA GLU A 321 2.25 10.71 -23.83
C GLU A 321 3.21 10.40 -22.65
N LYS A 322 2.92 10.91 -21.45
CA LYS A 322 3.70 10.59 -20.23
C LYS A 322 3.65 9.10 -19.93
N LEU A 323 2.46 8.48 -19.98
CA LEU A 323 2.31 7.05 -19.74
C LEU A 323 3.06 6.21 -20.77
N ASP A 324 2.99 6.55 -22.04
CA ASP A 324 3.71 5.87 -23.12
C ASP A 324 5.23 6.01 -22.95
N ASN A 325 5.70 7.19 -22.54
CA ASN A 325 7.10 7.43 -22.29
C ASN A 325 7.61 6.61 -21.09
N TYR A 326 6.85 6.57 -19.98
CA TYR A 326 7.19 5.74 -18.83
C TYR A 326 7.20 4.24 -19.18
N ASP A 327 6.18 3.76 -19.88
CA ASP A 327 6.06 2.34 -20.26
C ASP A 327 7.22 1.91 -21.17
N ASN A 328 7.61 2.74 -22.15
CA ASN A 328 8.70 2.43 -23.07
C ASN A 328 10.09 2.59 -22.45
N THR A 329 10.26 3.52 -21.49
CA THR A 329 11.58 3.85 -20.92
C THR A 329 11.85 3.06 -19.65
N VAL A 330 10.94 3.09 -18.69
CA VAL A 330 11.16 2.53 -17.34
C VAL A 330 10.55 1.14 -17.24
N ARG A 331 9.23 1.01 -17.51
CA ARG A 331 8.51 -0.26 -17.32
C ARG A 331 9.13 -1.40 -18.15
N ALA A 332 9.43 -1.16 -19.41
CA ALA A 332 10.02 -2.15 -20.30
C ALA A 332 11.44 -2.58 -19.89
N ASN A 333 12.17 -1.73 -19.18
CA ASN A 333 13.58 -1.95 -18.84
C ASN A 333 13.83 -2.22 -17.35
N LYS A 334 12.82 -2.11 -16.47
CA LYS A 334 12.98 -2.18 -15.01
C LYS A 334 13.74 -3.42 -14.52
N THR A 335 13.46 -4.59 -15.09
CA THR A 335 14.12 -5.84 -14.70
C THR A 335 15.60 -5.82 -15.05
N GLU A 336 15.96 -5.33 -16.23
CA GLU A 336 17.37 -5.24 -16.65
C GLU A 336 18.12 -4.16 -15.86
N THR A 337 17.45 -3.02 -15.61
CA THR A 337 17.99 -1.96 -14.74
C THR A 337 18.31 -2.48 -13.33
N LEU A 338 17.41 -3.27 -12.75
CA LEU A 338 17.65 -3.84 -11.40
C LEU A 338 18.75 -4.90 -11.41
N LYS A 339 18.89 -5.70 -12.47
CA LYS A 339 20.00 -6.65 -12.60
C LYS A 339 21.33 -5.93 -12.71
N GLN A 340 21.40 -4.91 -13.56
CA GLN A 340 22.61 -4.09 -13.67
C GLN A 340 22.96 -3.43 -12.34
N LEU A 341 21.99 -2.84 -11.65
CA LEU A 341 22.19 -2.28 -10.32
C LEU A 341 22.77 -3.31 -9.34
N ASN A 342 22.27 -4.55 -9.35
CA ASN A 342 22.77 -5.62 -8.49
C ASN A 342 24.20 -6.05 -8.85
N ASP A 343 24.61 -5.92 -10.11
CA ASP A 343 25.95 -6.26 -10.58
C ASP A 343 26.97 -5.14 -10.27
N ASP A 344 26.56 -3.87 -10.36
CA ASP A 344 27.44 -2.70 -10.28
C ASP A 344 27.43 -2.03 -8.90
N ALA A 345 26.35 -2.19 -8.12
CA ALA A 345 26.18 -1.68 -6.77
C ALA A 345 25.59 -2.74 -5.84
N ASN A 346 25.59 -2.47 -4.52
CA ASN A 346 24.95 -3.39 -3.58
C ASN A 346 23.43 -3.17 -3.56
N LEU A 347 22.65 -4.15 -4.00
CA LEU A 347 21.18 -4.12 -3.96
C LEU A 347 20.65 -4.97 -2.81
N TYR A 348 19.70 -4.42 -2.06
CA TYR A 348 18.96 -5.11 -1.00
C TYR A 348 17.46 -4.92 -1.22
N VAL A 349 16.70 -6.00 -1.13
CA VAL A 349 15.24 -5.99 -1.33
C VAL A 349 14.56 -6.45 -0.05
N PHE A 350 13.68 -5.62 0.47
CA PHE A 350 12.87 -5.91 1.64
C PHE A 350 11.41 -6.06 1.21
N SER A 351 10.84 -7.21 1.45
CA SER A 351 9.44 -7.52 1.18
C SER A 351 8.72 -7.87 2.47
N ARG A 352 7.48 -7.49 2.58
CA ARG A 352 6.67 -7.71 3.77
C ARG A 352 5.48 -8.60 3.44
N TYR A 353 4.98 -9.33 4.44
CA TYR A 353 3.85 -10.21 4.28
C TYR A 353 3.12 -10.46 5.59
N GLY A 354 2.00 -11.18 5.51
CA GLY A 354 1.20 -11.57 6.67
C GLY A 354 -0.15 -10.88 6.75
N TYR A 355 -0.49 -10.05 5.75
CA TYR A 355 -1.78 -9.39 5.64
C TYR A 355 -2.47 -9.72 4.32
N SER A 356 -3.81 -9.56 4.29
CA SER A 356 -4.59 -9.56 3.06
C SER A 356 -4.42 -8.24 2.32
N SER A 357 -4.74 -8.23 1.03
CA SER A 357 -4.79 -7.00 0.24
C SER A 357 -6.05 -6.17 0.57
N ILE A 358 -6.24 -5.06 -0.12
CA ILE A 358 -7.32 -4.09 0.09
C ILE A 358 -8.71 -4.71 -0.15
N PRO A 359 -9.74 -4.39 0.68
CA PRO A 359 -11.01 -5.15 0.69
C PRO A 359 -11.99 -4.81 -0.43
N ILE A 360 -11.66 -3.88 -1.35
CA ILE A 360 -12.57 -3.40 -2.41
C ILE A 360 -12.27 -4.01 -3.78
N VAL A 361 -11.42 -5.00 -3.85
CA VAL A 361 -10.99 -5.67 -5.09
C VAL A 361 -11.10 -7.20 -4.98
N PRO A 362 -11.24 -7.92 -6.11
CA PRO A 362 -11.32 -9.38 -6.12
C PRO A 362 -10.10 -10.08 -5.50
N SER A 363 -8.91 -9.51 -5.69
CA SER A 363 -7.63 -10.08 -5.23
C SER A 363 -7.32 -9.84 -3.74
N TYR A 364 -8.33 -9.55 -2.91
CA TYR A 364 -8.14 -9.31 -1.47
C TYR A 364 -7.42 -10.44 -0.73
N THR A 365 -7.44 -11.67 -1.27
CA THR A 365 -6.72 -12.83 -0.69
C THR A 365 -5.23 -12.84 -1.00
N ASN A 366 -4.73 -11.93 -1.84
CA ASN A 366 -3.30 -11.85 -2.08
C ASN A 366 -2.55 -11.61 -0.77
N LEU A 367 -1.44 -12.34 -0.59
CA LEU A 367 -0.52 -12.10 0.51
C LEU A 367 0.20 -10.76 0.30
N SER A 368 0.15 -9.89 1.30
CA SER A 368 0.65 -8.52 1.18
C SER A 368 1.15 -7.95 2.52
N ASP A 369 1.61 -6.71 2.50
CA ASP A 369 1.86 -5.86 3.67
C ASP A 369 0.67 -4.97 4.04
N SER A 370 -0.53 -5.31 3.58
CA SER A 370 -1.80 -4.59 3.58
C SER A 370 -1.98 -3.55 2.44
N VAL A 371 -0.94 -3.28 1.65
CA VAL A 371 -0.94 -2.36 0.51
C VAL A 371 -0.35 -3.03 -0.72
N ILE A 372 0.93 -3.43 -0.69
CA ILE A 372 1.63 -4.02 -1.83
C ILE A 372 1.68 -5.54 -1.68
N ASP A 373 1.30 -6.25 -2.72
CA ASP A 373 1.41 -7.71 -2.75
C ASP A 373 2.86 -8.15 -2.60
N THR A 374 3.09 -9.14 -1.75
CA THR A 374 4.41 -9.70 -1.48
C THR A 374 5.12 -10.17 -2.75
N LYS A 375 4.37 -10.73 -3.71
CA LYS A 375 4.92 -11.16 -5.01
C LYS A 375 5.58 -10.03 -5.79
N TYR A 376 5.04 -8.80 -5.69
CA TYR A 376 5.60 -7.64 -6.40
C TYR A 376 6.71 -6.96 -5.62
N SER A 377 6.53 -6.74 -4.31
CA SER A 377 7.56 -6.09 -3.49
C SER A 377 8.82 -6.94 -3.33
N SER A 378 8.74 -8.25 -3.54
CA SER A 378 9.88 -9.19 -3.56
C SER A 378 10.50 -9.41 -4.93
N PHE A 379 9.95 -8.79 -5.96
CA PHE A 379 10.36 -8.99 -7.36
C PHE A 379 10.20 -10.44 -7.84
N GLY A 380 9.07 -11.07 -7.50
CA GLY A 380 8.65 -12.34 -8.08
C GLY A 380 8.61 -13.55 -7.15
N ALA A 381 8.61 -13.39 -5.84
CA ALA A 381 8.40 -14.53 -4.94
C ALA A 381 7.06 -15.23 -5.23
N THR A 382 7.07 -16.56 -5.23
CA THR A 382 5.84 -17.32 -5.19
C THR A 382 5.23 -17.23 -3.80
N THR A 383 3.97 -16.85 -3.72
CA THR A 383 3.25 -16.66 -2.47
C THR A 383 1.99 -17.51 -2.41
N ALA A 384 1.64 -17.98 -1.23
CA ALA A 384 0.30 -18.49 -0.97
C ALA A 384 -0.70 -17.32 -0.89
N GLU A 385 -1.98 -17.62 -0.91
CA GLU A 385 -3.00 -16.65 -0.51
C GLU A 385 -2.95 -16.39 1.01
N TYR A 386 -3.44 -15.25 1.43
CA TYR A 386 -3.56 -14.91 2.85
C TYR A 386 -4.31 -16.02 3.61
N ASN A 387 -3.83 -16.37 4.80
CA ASN A 387 -4.32 -17.49 5.61
C ASN A 387 -4.18 -18.89 4.98
N SER A 388 -3.38 -19.04 3.93
CA SER A 388 -3.08 -20.32 3.27
C SER A 388 -1.58 -20.63 3.30
N THR A 389 -1.21 -21.80 2.84
CA THR A 389 0.19 -22.19 2.61
C THR A 389 0.39 -22.55 1.15
N LEU A 390 1.64 -22.53 0.69
CA LEU A 390 2.04 -23.05 -0.61
C LEU A 390 1.54 -24.47 -0.79
N THR A 391 1.13 -24.82 -2.01
CA THR A 391 0.68 -26.16 -2.35
C THR A 391 1.83 -27.17 -2.28
N ASP A 392 1.51 -28.46 -2.17
CA ASP A 392 2.53 -29.52 -2.17
C ASP A 392 3.39 -29.49 -3.45
N GLU A 393 2.80 -29.11 -4.60
CA GLU A 393 3.52 -28.94 -5.87
C GLU A 393 4.49 -27.78 -5.82
N GLN A 394 4.06 -26.62 -5.30
CA GLN A 394 4.93 -25.44 -5.11
C GLN A 394 6.07 -25.76 -4.15
N LEU A 395 5.77 -26.39 -3.01
CA LEU A 395 6.77 -26.79 -2.02
C LEU A 395 7.78 -27.82 -2.56
N ALA A 396 7.33 -28.72 -3.44
CA ALA A 396 8.22 -29.70 -4.07
C ALA A 396 9.14 -29.08 -5.13
N ALA A 397 8.74 -27.96 -5.74
CA ALA A 397 9.53 -27.23 -6.72
C ALA A 397 10.49 -26.21 -6.07
N ALA A 398 10.19 -25.75 -4.85
CA ALA A 398 10.94 -24.73 -4.14
C ALA A 398 12.29 -25.24 -3.62
N ASP A 399 13.27 -24.33 -3.49
CA ASP A 399 14.45 -24.60 -2.68
C ASP A 399 14.09 -24.49 -1.19
N PRO A 400 14.19 -25.57 -0.40
CA PRO A 400 13.81 -25.57 1.01
C PRO A 400 14.54 -24.53 1.89
N LYS A 401 15.70 -24.02 1.44
CA LYS A 401 16.45 -22.95 2.10
C LYS A 401 15.64 -21.63 2.05
N HIS A 402 14.97 -21.39 0.95
CA HIS A 402 14.26 -20.17 0.63
C HIS A 402 12.75 -20.21 0.88
N VAL A 403 12.24 -21.25 1.55
CA VAL A 403 10.83 -21.34 1.95
C VAL A 403 10.64 -20.77 3.34
N SER A 404 9.66 -19.86 3.50
CA SER A 404 9.34 -19.28 4.79
C SER A 404 8.94 -20.34 5.84
N PRO A 405 9.23 -20.11 7.13
CA PRO A 405 8.91 -21.07 8.21
C PRO A 405 7.45 -21.50 8.26
N ASP A 406 6.52 -20.61 7.91
CA ASP A 406 5.07 -20.83 7.82
C ASP A 406 4.61 -21.37 6.46
N LYS A 407 5.53 -21.52 5.52
CA LYS A 407 5.29 -22.02 4.15
C LYS A 407 4.35 -21.11 3.34
N MET A 408 4.34 -19.82 3.59
CA MET A 408 3.54 -18.87 2.82
C MET A 408 4.30 -18.28 1.64
N VAL A 409 5.65 -18.28 1.68
CA VAL A 409 6.52 -17.64 0.69
C VAL A 409 7.62 -18.61 0.26
N ASP A 410 7.83 -18.70 -1.06
CA ASP A 410 9.02 -19.28 -1.69
C ASP A 410 9.85 -18.14 -2.30
N ALA A 411 10.93 -17.78 -1.63
CA ALA A 411 11.84 -16.73 -2.05
C ALA A 411 12.78 -17.18 -3.18
N SER A 412 12.88 -18.47 -3.49
CA SER A 412 13.76 -18.98 -4.56
C SER A 412 13.36 -18.49 -5.95
N THR A 413 12.10 -18.05 -6.11
CA THR A 413 11.56 -17.52 -7.36
C THR A 413 11.74 -16.02 -7.54
N CYS A 414 12.27 -15.30 -6.54
CA CYS A 414 12.61 -13.88 -6.64
C CYS A 414 13.67 -13.62 -7.71
N LEU A 415 13.70 -12.39 -8.22
CA LEU A 415 14.78 -11.96 -9.12
C LEU A 415 16.16 -12.03 -8.42
N PHE A 416 16.21 -11.76 -7.10
CA PHE A 416 17.42 -11.75 -6.27
C PHE A 416 17.20 -12.53 -4.97
N PRO A 417 17.14 -13.88 -4.99
CA PRO A 417 16.81 -14.67 -3.80
C PRO A 417 17.75 -14.44 -2.61
N GLU A 418 19.05 -14.26 -2.89
CA GLU A 418 20.07 -14.08 -1.86
C GLU A 418 20.14 -12.64 -1.30
N GLN A 419 19.49 -11.67 -1.94
CA GLN A 419 19.45 -10.26 -1.54
C GLN A 419 18.05 -9.82 -1.13
N THR A 420 17.08 -10.78 -0.97
CA THR A 420 15.70 -10.47 -0.60
C THR A 420 15.37 -11.00 0.78
N TRP A 421 14.99 -10.10 1.69
CA TRP A 421 14.51 -10.41 3.04
C TRP A 421 13.00 -10.24 3.15
N PHE A 422 12.38 -11.10 3.95
CA PHE A 422 10.93 -11.11 4.16
C PHE A 422 10.59 -10.86 5.61
N PHE A 423 9.62 -9.95 5.85
CA PHE A 423 9.20 -9.53 7.18
C PHE A 423 7.72 -9.88 7.40
N LYS A 424 7.47 -10.87 8.25
CA LYS A 424 6.11 -11.31 8.58
C LYS A 424 5.44 -10.33 9.54
N ASN A 425 4.11 -10.15 9.36
CA ASN A 425 3.26 -9.30 10.19
C ASN A 425 3.77 -7.85 10.32
N PHE A 426 4.38 -7.36 9.24
CA PHE A 426 4.97 -6.03 9.21
C PHE A 426 4.19 -5.15 8.23
N PRO A 427 3.35 -4.19 8.74
CA PRO A 427 2.47 -3.40 7.89
C PRO A 427 3.26 -2.38 7.06
N HIS A 428 2.67 -1.97 5.92
CA HIS A 428 3.30 -1.09 4.93
C HIS A 428 3.85 0.21 5.51
N SER A 429 3.08 0.86 6.37
CA SER A 429 3.38 2.22 6.89
C SER A 429 4.43 2.28 8.00
N THR A 430 4.91 1.14 8.52
CA THR A 430 5.86 1.08 9.64
C THR A 430 7.27 0.87 9.13
N ASN A 431 8.22 1.78 9.34
CA ASN A 431 9.58 1.69 8.80
C ASN A 431 10.69 1.65 9.88
N SER A 432 10.55 2.40 10.96
CA SER A 432 11.60 2.59 11.98
C SER A 432 12.25 1.30 12.54
N PRO A 433 11.54 0.16 12.70
CA PRO A 433 12.17 -1.08 13.16
C PRO A 433 13.25 -1.63 12.23
N LEU A 434 13.26 -1.21 10.95
CA LEU A 434 14.22 -1.65 9.93
C LEU A 434 15.46 -0.77 9.83
N ASP A 435 15.46 0.43 10.41
CA ASP A 435 16.52 1.44 10.22
C ASP A 435 17.91 0.88 10.50
N LYS A 436 18.07 0.13 11.60
CA LYS A 436 19.36 -0.47 11.96
C LYS A 436 19.81 -1.51 10.93
N MET A 437 18.90 -2.35 10.43
CA MET A 437 19.22 -3.37 9.43
C MET A 437 19.55 -2.73 8.09
N ILE A 438 18.74 -1.74 7.66
CA ILE A 438 18.97 -0.97 6.44
C ILE A 438 20.37 -0.33 6.49
N GLU A 439 20.70 0.39 7.56
CA GLU A 439 22.02 1.00 7.72
C GLU A 439 23.14 -0.05 7.71
N THR A 440 22.98 -1.16 8.41
CA THR A 440 23.98 -2.23 8.44
C THR A 440 24.28 -2.73 7.04
N LEU A 441 23.26 -3.00 6.24
CA LEU A 441 23.41 -3.51 4.88
C LEU A 441 23.97 -2.44 3.93
N LEU A 442 23.44 -1.22 3.95
CA LEU A 442 23.86 -0.14 3.05
C LEU A 442 25.33 0.26 3.23
N TYR A 443 25.86 0.14 4.46
CA TYR A 443 27.25 0.50 4.76
C TYR A 443 28.20 -0.71 4.83
N THR A 444 27.69 -1.92 4.56
CA THR A 444 28.56 -3.10 4.39
C THR A 444 29.40 -2.93 3.13
N PRO A 445 30.74 -3.12 3.19
CA PRO A 445 31.65 -2.79 2.08
C PRO A 445 31.62 -3.82 0.92
N PHE A 446 30.74 -4.80 0.98
CA PHE A 446 30.55 -5.83 -0.03
C PHE A 446 29.06 -6.16 -0.16
N GLN A 447 28.65 -6.84 -1.21
CA GLN A 447 27.28 -7.33 -1.36
C GLN A 447 26.96 -8.35 -0.27
N ALA A 448 26.20 -7.95 0.74
CA ALA A 448 25.69 -8.87 1.76
C ALA A 448 24.55 -9.73 1.19
N THR A 449 24.44 -10.95 1.71
CA THR A 449 23.36 -11.89 1.39
C THR A 449 22.58 -12.23 2.65
N VAL A 450 21.48 -12.93 2.48
CA VAL A 450 20.63 -13.44 3.58
C VAL A 450 21.38 -14.38 4.55
N ASP A 451 22.56 -14.83 4.20
CA ASP A 451 23.43 -15.67 5.02
C ASP A 451 24.59 -14.88 5.66
N THR A 452 24.72 -13.57 5.40
CA THR A 452 25.88 -12.79 5.86
C THR A 452 25.85 -12.51 7.36
N TYR A 453 24.67 -12.24 7.89
CA TYR A 453 24.48 -11.86 9.30
C TYR A 453 23.49 -12.80 9.99
N ASP A 454 23.92 -13.53 11.01
CA ASP A 454 23.06 -14.45 11.78
C ASP A 454 21.87 -13.72 12.43
N GLU A 455 22.03 -12.43 12.74
CA GLU A 455 20.97 -11.59 13.32
C GLU A 455 19.90 -11.16 12.29
N TYR A 456 20.21 -11.28 10.98
CA TYR A 456 19.32 -10.90 9.88
C TYR A 456 19.16 -12.05 8.86
N PRO A 457 18.58 -13.19 9.26
CA PRO A 457 18.25 -14.26 8.33
C PRO A 457 17.19 -13.81 7.32
N GLN A 458 17.00 -14.57 6.24
CA GLN A 458 16.07 -14.23 5.15
C GLN A 458 14.63 -13.96 5.62
N PHE A 459 14.17 -14.71 6.61
CA PHE A 459 12.81 -14.55 7.16
C PHE A 459 12.86 -13.97 8.56
N MET A 460 12.24 -12.83 8.71
CA MET A 460 12.11 -12.06 9.94
C MET A 460 10.63 -11.92 10.31
N GLN A 461 10.34 -11.56 11.54
CA GLN A 461 9.00 -11.19 11.98
C GLN A 461 9.02 -9.86 12.73
N TYR A 462 7.96 -9.09 12.60
CA TYR A 462 7.77 -7.87 13.35
C TYR A 462 7.07 -8.16 14.67
N ASP A 463 7.71 -7.78 15.76
CA ASP A 463 7.11 -7.74 17.08
C ASP A 463 6.61 -6.32 17.38
N ARG A 464 5.30 -6.17 17.35
CA ARG A 464 4.64 -4.89 17.60
C ARG A 464 4.78 -4.41 19.03
N GLU A 465 4.81 -5.33 20.01
CA GLU A 465 4.89 -4.97 21.42
C GLU A 465 6.24 -4.31 21.76
N THR A 466 7.31 -4.82 21.17
CA THR A 466 8.67 -4.27 21.35
C THR A 466 9.07 -3.30 20.25
N ASN A 467 8.28 -3.15 19.18
CA ASN A 467 8.60 -2.39 17.98
C ASN A 467 9.96 -2.77 17.38
N THR A 468 10.22 -4.08 17.25
CA THR A 468 11.47 -4.63 16.72
C THR A 468 11.21 -5.69 15.67
N VAL A 469 12.22 -6.00 14.87
CA VAL A 469 12.21 -7.17 13.98
C VAL A 469 13.13 -8.24 14.55
N LEU A 470 12.67 -9.47 14.53
CA LEU A 470 13.35 -10.64 15.08
C LEU A 470 13.44 -11.74 14.02
N PRO A 471 14.44 -12.65 14.07
CA PRO A 471 14.42 -13.85 13.25
C PRO A 471 13.11 -14.61 13.39
N TYR A 472 12.54 -15.04 12.24
CA TYR A 472 11.32 -15.86 12.23
C TYR A 472 11.70 -17.32 12.06
N THR A 473 11.34 -18.17 13.00
CA THR A 473 11.75 -19.58 13.05
C THR A 473 10.57 -20.53 12.83
N LYS A 474 10.89 -21.82 12.59
CA LYS A 474 9.85 -22.85 12.49
C LYS A 474 9.12 -23.06 13.81
N GLU A 475 9.80 -22.84 14.93
CA GLU A 475 9.23 -22.90 16.28
C GLU A 475 8.19 -21.81 16.46
N ASP A 476 8.44 -20.60 15.97
CA ASP A 476 7.48 -19.48 16.01
C ASP A 476 6.26 -19.80 15.14
N ALA A 477 6.47 -20.29 13.92
CA ALA A 477 5.40 -20.69 13.02
C ALA A 477 4.52 -21.81 13.63
N TYR A 478 5.10 -22.76 14.33
CA TYR A 478 4.35 -23.82 15.05
C TYR A 478 3.65 -23.33 16.32
N ALA A 479 4.16 -22.31 16.99
CA ALA A 479 3.53 -21.75 18.18
C ALA A 479 2.23 -21.00 17.86
N GLU A 480 2.13 -20.38 16.70
CA GLU A 480 0.91 -19.69 16.23
C GLU A 480 -0.25 -20.67 15.94
N VAL A 481 0.03 -21.81 15.31
CA VAL A 481 -0.99 -22.79 14.89
C VAL A 481 -1.81 -23.36 16.07
N PRO A 482 -1.27 -23.76 17.24
CA PRO A 482 -2.08 -24.33 18.31
C PRO A 482 -3.09 -23.37 18.91
N PHE A 483 -2.79 -22.06 18.95
CA PHE A 483 -3.69 -21.06 19.54
C PHE A 483 -4.83 -20.73 18.55
N LEU A 484 -4.51 -20.43 17.31
CA LEU A 484 -5.50 -20.16 16.25
C LEU A 484 -6.40 -21.39 16.01
N GLN A 485 -5.82 -22.59 15.96
CA GLN A 485 -6.59 -23.83 15.81
C GLN A 485 -7.47 -24.13 17.00
N ARG A 486 -7.02 -23.82 18.24
CA ARG A 486 -7.85 -23.91 19.46
C ARG A 486 -8.98 -22.88 19.44
N VAL A 487 -8.72 -21.64 19.04
CA VAL A 487 -9.74 -20.58 18.94
C VAL A 487 -10.73 -20.91 17.83
N THR A 488 -10.26 -21.31 16.66
CA THR A 488 -11.13 -21.73 15.53
C THR A 488 -11.99 -22.94 15.91
N ASN A 489 -11.43 -23.96 16.55
CA ASN A 489 -12.16 -25.12 17.04
C ASN A 489 -13.16 -24.74 18.14
N TYR A 490 -12.79 -23.82 19.03
CA TYR A 490 -13.69 -23.33 20.07
C TYR A 490 -14.87 -22.52 19.49
N ILE A 491 -14.58 -21.63 18.52
CA ILE A 491 -15.60 -20.86 17.79
C ILE A 491 -16.49 -21.80 16.98
N LYS A 492 -15.94 -22.77 16.28
CA LYS A 492 -16.70 -23.78 15.53
C LYS A 492 -17.65 -24.54 16.46
N THR A 493 -17.16 -25.00 17.60
CA THR A 493 -17.98 -25.71 18.62
C THR A 493 -19.05 -24.77 19.22
N LEU A 494 -18.73 -23.50 19.43
CA LEU A 494 -19.71 -22.51 19.93
C LEU A 494 -20.77 -22.20 18.87
N THR A 495 -20.39 -22.09 17.61
CA THR A 495 -21.31 -21.87 16.48
C THR A 495 -22.25 -23.04 16.29
N GLU A 496 -21.73 -24.28 16.36
CA GLU A 496 -22.53 -25.50 16.30
C GLU A 496 -23.55 -25.58 17.46
N LYS A 497 -23.14 -25.23 18.68
CA LYS A 497 -24.03 -25.15 19.84
C LYS A 497 -25.09 -24.07 19.69
N LEU A 498 -24.76 -22.92 19.14
CA LEU A 498 -25.69 -21.85 18.86
C LEU A 498 -26.70 -22.22 17.77
N LEU A 499 -26.28 -22.87 16.70
CA LEU A 499 -27.17 -23.38 15.65
C LEU A 499 -28.17 -24.39 16.21
N VAL A 500 -27.73 -25.34 17.03
CA VAL A 500 -28.60 -26.29 17.72
C VAL A 500 -29.59 -25.58 18.67
N LEU A 501 -29.15 -24.51 19.36
CA LEU A 501 -30.02 -23.72 20.22
C LEU A 501 -31.08 -22.96 19.40
N PHE A 502 -30.70 -22.36 18.28
CA PHE A 502 -31.64 -21.68 17.37
C PHE A 502 -32.64 -22.63 16.72
N GLU A 503 -32.22 -23.84 16.35
CA GLU A 503 -33.11 -24.88 15.84
C GLU A 503 -34.12 -25.34 16.91
N ARG A 504 -33.70 -25.51 18.16
CA ARG A 504 -34.59 -25.81 19.29
C ARG A 504 -35.58 -24.69 19.56
N ILE A 505 -35.14 -23.42 19.51
CA ILE A 505 -36.01 -22.24 19.68
C ILE A 505 -37.01 -22.17 18.51
N GLY A 506 -36.56 -22.40 17.27
CA GLY A 506 -37.44 -22.45 16.10
C GLY A 506 -38.52 -23.52 16.22
N ASN A 507 -38.16 -24.72 16.68
CA ASN A 507 -39.08 -25.83 16.93
C ASN A 507 -40.08 -25.51 18.08
N LEU A 508 -39.63 -24.84 19.14
CA LEU A 508 -40.51 -24.40 20.24
C LEU A 508 -41.52 -23.34 19.76
N ILE A 509 -41.08 -22.37 18.94
CA ILE A 509 -41.98 -21.36 18.35
C ILE A 509 -42.99 -21.99 17.40
N ALA A 510 -42.59 -22.99 16.62
CA ALA A 510 -43.49 -23.75 15.75
C ALA A 510 -44.56 -24.53 16.56
N ALA A 511 -44.14 -25.16 17.68
CA ALA A 511 -45.02 -25.91 18.57
C ALA A 511 -46.02 -25.01 19.36
N VAL A 512 -45.69 -23.75 19.61
CA VAL A 512 -46.57 -22.77 20.25
C VAL A 512 -47.57 -22.16 19.25
N LYS A 513 -47.28 -22.25 17.94
CA LYS A 513 -48.17 -21.76 16.87
C LYS A 513 -49.11 -22.83 16.31
N ALA A 514 -48.92 -24.11 16.66
CA ALA A 514 -49.79 -25.23 16.36
C ALA A 514 -50.75 -25.50 17.52
#